data_12f8b7774a8819e49d4c30889fccf9f9
#
_entry.id   12f8b7774a8819e49d4c30889fccf9f9
#
_cell.length_a   1.000
_cell.length_b   1.000
_cell.length_c   1.000
_cell.angle_alpha   90.00
_cell.angle_beta   90.00
_cell.angle_gamma   90.00
#
_symmetry.space_group_name_H-M   'P 1'
#
loop_
_entity.id
_entity.type
_entity.pdbx_description
1 polymer ?
#
loop_
_entity_poly.entity_id
_entity_poly.type
_entity_poly.pdbx_seq_one_letter_code
_entity_poly.pdbx_strand_id
1 'polypeptide(L)'
;MTAENNFRTNVNLDSEESAKEIRDKIMQLVKEYAEISHKKKKFVTGKSFVPTSGRVFDYNEVQMLTSASLDFWLTAGRFNHEFEEKLSKLIDIKFVTTTNSGSSANLLALSSLTSDKLGDRSLKDGDEVITVAASFPTTVNPI
;
A
#
# COMPACT_ATOMS: atom_id res chain seq x y z
N MET A 1 -28.76 33.64 -6.26
CA MET A 1 -28.56 33.27 -7.67
C MET A 1 -27.55 32.16 -7.67
N THR A 2 -28.03 30.93 -7.73
CA THR A 2 -27.26 29.70 -7.68
C THR A 2 -26.70 29.42 -9.06
N ALA A 3 -25.38 29.36 -9.19
CA ALA A 3 -24.71 28.89 -10.39
C ALA A 3 -24.92 27.36 -10.46
N GLU A 4 -25.92 26.94 -11.23
CA GLU A 4 -26.06 25.55 -11.62
C GLU A 4 -24.90 25.19 -12.54
N ASN A 5 -24.03 24.33 -12.04
CA ASN A 5 -22.91 23.76 -12.78
C ASN A 5 -23.43 22.89 -13.93
N ASN A 6 -23.42 23.43 -15.14
CA ASN A 6 -23.65 22.70 -16.37
C ASN A 6 -22.44 21.80 -16.72
N PHE A 7 -22.21 20.73 -15.93
CA PHE A 7 -21.27 19.66 -16.27
C PHE A 7 -22.00 18.45 -16.88
N ARG A 8 -23.01 18.67 -17.72
CA ARG A 8 -23.56 17.60 -18.56
C ARG A 8 -22.89 17.65 -19.93
N THR A 9 -21.67 17.13 -20.02
CA THR A 9 -21.18 16.65 -21.30
C THR A 9 -22.02 15.44 -21.68
N ASN A 10 -22.54 15.43 -22.93
CA ASN A 10 -23.22 14.26 -23.50
C ASN A 10 -22.20 13.12 -23.70
N VAL A 11 -21.86 12.43 -22.62
CA VAL A 11 -21.09 11.18 -22.68
C VAL A 11 -22.09 10.07 -22.87
N ASN A 12 -21.96 9.30 -23.95
CA ASN A 12 -22.68 8.05 -24.10
C ASN A 12 -22.16 7.08 -23.05
N LEU A 13 -22.88 6.92 -21.94
CA LEU A 13 -22.45 6.19 -20.72
C LEU A 13 -22.48 4.67 -20.90
N ASP A 14 -22.86 4.18 -22.05
CA ASP A 14 -23.15 2.76 -22.30
C ASP A 14 -21.99 1.98 -22.92
N SER A 15 -20.78 2.56 -23.04
CA SER A 15 -19.63 1.89 -23.63
C SER A 15 -18.45 1.76 -22.67
N GLU A 16 -17.73 0.63 -22.73
CA GLU A 16 -16.45 0.45 -22.02
C GLU A 16 -15.41 1.51 -22.38
N GLU A 17 -15.47 2.00 -23.63
CA GLU A 17 -14.62 3.07 -24.13
C GLU A 17 -14.90 4.39 -23.40
N SER A 18 -16.17 4.72 -23.17
CA SER A 18 -16.56 5.91 -22.38
C SER A 18 -16.10 5.82 -20.93
N ALA A 19 -16.18 4.65 -20.31
CA ALA A 19 -15.69 4.44 -18.94
C ALA A 19 -14.17 4.60 -18.85
N LYS A 20 -13.43 4.11 -19.83
CA LYS A 20 -11.97 4.29 -19.92
C LYS A 20 -11.57 5.76 -20.07
N GLU A 21 -12.23 6.49 -21.00
CA GLU A 21 -11.96 7.91 -21.17
C GLU A 21 -12.22 8.72 -19.90
N ILE A 22 -13.31 8.40 -19.18
CA ILE A 22 -13.62 9.05 -17.90
C ILE A 22 -12.54 8.73 -16.87
N ARG A 23 -12.11 7.46 -16.79
CA ARG A 23 -11.01 7.04 -15.90
C ARG A 23 -9.73 7.81 -16.19
N ASP A 24 -9.35 7.97 -17.45
CA ASP A 24 -8.15 8.71 -17.85
C ASP A 24 -8.25 10.19 -17.46
N LYS A 25 -9.41 10.81 -17.61
CA LYS A 25 -9.67 12.18 -17.13
C LYS A 25 -9.56 12.30 -15.61
N ILE A 26 -10.10 11.34 -14.86
CA ILE A 26 -9.96 11.28 -13.40
C ILE A 26 -8.48 11.20 -13.01
N MET A 27 -7.71 10.31 -13.66
CA MET A 27 -6.28 10.19 -13.39
C MET A 27 -5.52 11.48 -13.66
N GLN A 28 -5.84 12.18 -14.76
CA GLN A 28 -5.25 13.47 -15.07
C GLN A 28 -5.57 14.53 -14.00
N LEU A 29 -6.84 14.65 -13.60
CA LEU A 29 -7.26 15.59 -12.54
C LEU A 29 -6.61 15.26 -11.18
N VAL A 30 -6.46 13.98 -10.85
CA VAL A 30 -5.75 13.55 -9.64
C VAL A 30 -4.29 13.97 -9.67
N LYS A 31 -3.62 13.84 -10.81
CA LYS A 31 -2.25 14.31 -10.98
C LYS A 31 -2.14 15.82 -10.75
N GLU A 32 -2.96 16.61 -11.43
CA GLU A 32 -2.99 18.06 -11.27
C GLU A 32 -3.24 18.48 -9.81
N TYR A 33 -4.22 17.86 -9.17
CA TYR A 33 -4.51 18.10 -7.77
C TYR A 33 -3.31 17.78 -6.86
N ALA A 34 -2.68 16.62 -7.06
CA ALA A 34 -1.57 16.17 -6.24
C ALA A 34 -0.34 17.09 -6.40
N GLU A 35 -0.03 17.52 -7.62
CA GLU A 35 1.07 18.45 -7.90
C GLU A 35 0.87 19.83 -7.25
N ILE A 36 -0.35 20.28 -7.11
CA ILE A 36 -0.69 21.53 -6.42
C ILE A 36 -0.70 21.34 -4.91
N SER A 37 -1.48 20.36 -4.42
CA SER A 37 -1.79 20.20 -2.98
C SER A 37 -0.65 19.58 -2.19
N HIS A 38 0.18 18.76 -2.83
CA HIS A 38 1.30 18.05 -2.19
C HIS A 38 2.67 18.57 -2.63
N LYS A 39 2.72 19.80 -3.12
CA LYS A 39 3.98 20.45 -3.52
C LYS A 39 4.98 20.45 -2.38
N LYS A 40 6.16 19.88 -2.62
CA LYS A 40 7.24 19.87 -1.64
C LYS A 40 7.67 21.30 -1.33
N LYS A 41 7.64 21.67 -0.04
CA LYS A 41 8.15 22.96 0.42
C LYS A 41 9.68 22.95 0.35
N LYS A 42 10.27 24.03 -0.13
CA LYS A 42 11.73 24.17 -0.13
C LYS A 42 12.23 24.23 1.33
N PHE A 43 13.23 23.42 1.63
CA PHE A 43 13.89 23.47 2.93
C PHE A 43 14.66 24.79 3.10
N VAL A 44 14.47 25.44 4.24
CA VAL A 44 15.15 26.68 4.62
C VAL A 44 15.90 26.43 5.92
N THR A 45 17.25 26.46 5.86
CA THR A 45 18.11 26.27 7.02
C THR A 45 17.77 27.23 8.14
N GLY A 46 17.67 26.74 9.37
CA GLY A 46 17.32 27.51 10.55
C GLY A 46 15.85 27.89 10.70
N LYS A 47 14.98 27.58 9.70
CA LYS A 47 13.55 27.87 9.73
C LYS A 47 12.67 26.65 9.54
N SER A 48 13.08 25.72 8.66
CA SER A 48 12.30 24.52 8.38
C SER A 48 12.44 23.50 9.51
N PHE A 49 11.31 22.95 9.95
CA PHE A 49 11.31 21.83 10.87
C PHE A 49 11.87 20.57 10.19
N VAL A 50 12.74 19.84 10.89
CA VAL A 50 13.28 18.56 10.45
C VAL A 50 12.53 17.45 11.20
N PRO A 51 11.60 16.73 10.55
CA PRO A 51 10.89 15.65 11.21
C PRO A 51 11.79 14.42 11.35
N THR A 52 11.49 13.57 12.34
CA THR A 52 12.19 12.29 12.55
C THR A 52 11.91 11.29 11.40
N SER A 53 10.76 11.43 10.78
CA SER A 53 10.35 10.65 9.60
C SER A 53 9.41 11.49 8.74
N GLY A 54 9.24 11.10 7.49
CA GLY A 54 8.32 11.76 6.57
C GLY A 54 7.83 10.81 5.48
N ARG A 55 6.71 11.17 4.88
CA ARG A 55 6.20 10.46 3.72
C ARG A 55 6.96 10.91 2.48
N VAL A 56 7.39 9.96 1.68
CA VAL A 56 7.97 10.22 0.36
C VAL A 56 6.97 9.69 -0.67
N PHE A 57 6.30 10.60 -1.33
CA PHE A 57 5.31 10.30 -2.35
C PHE A 57 5.20 11.47 -3.34
N ASP A 58 4.62 11.21 -4.48
CA ASP A 58 4.24 12.21 -5.47
C ASP A 58 2.83 11.90 -6.03
N TYR A 59 2.52 12.38 -7.22
CA TYR A 59 1.22 12.13 -7.83
C TYR A 59 1.01 10.65 -8.21
N ASN A 60 2.09 9.87 -8.40
CA ASN A 60 1.96 8.47 -8.82
C ASN A 60 1.27 7.63 -7.75
N GLU A 61 1.66 7.78 -6.47
CA GLU A 61 1.01 7.07 -5.36
C GLU A 61 -0.46 7.46 -5.25
N VAL A 62 -0.78 8.75 -5.40
CA VAL A 62 -2.16 9.24 -5.33
C VAL A 62 -2.99 8.69 -6.51
N GLN A 63 -2.42 8.63 -7.72
CA GLN A 63 -3.08 8.02 -8.88
C GLN A 63 -3.30 6.52 -8.68
N MET A 64 -2.33 5.78 -8.14
CA MET A 64 -2.46 4.34 -7.89
C MET A 64 -3.56 4.04 -6.86
N LEU A 65 -3.64 4.81 -5.77
CA LEU A 65 -4.71 4.70 -4.78
C LEU A 65 -6.08 4.97 -5.41
N THR A 66 -6.20 6.03 -6.22
CA THR A 66 -7.45 6.35 -6.92
C THR A 66 -7.81 5.26 -7.92
N SER A 67 -6.82 4.76 -8.67
CA SER A 67 -7.03 3.67 -9.62
C SER A 67 -7.53 2.39 -8.94
N ALA A 68 -6.97 2.04 -7.77
CA ALA A 68 -7.46 0.91 -6.98
C ALA A 68 -8.89 1.13 -6.49
N SER A 69 -9.22 2.36 -6.07
CA SER A 69 -10.59 2.70 -5.66
C SER A 69 -11.60 2.59 -6.80
N LEU A 70 -11.22 2.96 -8.02
CA LEU A 70 -12.08 2.83 -9.20
C LEU A 70 -12.28 1.39 -9.66
N ASP A 71 -11.35 0.47 -9.33
CA ASP A 71 -11.56 -0.95 -9.56
C ASP A 71 -12.66 -1.51 -8.64
N PHE A 72 -12.92 -0.86 -7.53
CA PHE A 72 -13.88 -1.27 -6.47
C PHE A 72 -13.74 -2.73 -6.05
N TRP A 73 -12.52 -3.25 -6.10
CA TRP A 73 -12.20 -4.59 -5.64
C TRP A 73 -11.79 -4.54 -4.16
N LEU A 74 -12.64 -5.08 -3.27
CA LEU A 74 -12.56 -4.86 -1.82
C LEU A 74 -11.66 -5.88 -1.08
N THR A 75 -10.99 -6.76 -1.81
CA THR A 75 -10.04 -7.74 -1.27
C THR A 75 -8.68 -7.59 -1.96
N ALA A 76 -7.77 -8.58 -1.79
CA ALA A 76 -6.52 -8.62 -2.53
C ALA A 76 -6.78 -8.60 -4.04
N GLY A 77 -6.29 -7.58 -4.73
CA GLY A 77 -6.49 -7.35 -6.15
C GLY A 77 -5.18 -7.22 -6.92
N ARG A 78 -5.26 -6.70 -8.16
CA ARG A 78 -4.11 -6.61 -9.07
C ARG A 78 -2.91 -5.88 -8.47
N PHE A 79 -3.12 -4.80 -7.74
CA PHE A 79 -2.02 -4.05 -7.12
C PHE A 79 -1.31 -4.84 -6.03
N ASN A 80 -2.06 -5.67 -5.27
CA ASN A 80 -1.47 -6.54 -4.27
C ASN A 80 -0.58 -7.60 -4.93
N HIS A 81 -1.06 -8.26 -5.96
CA HIS A 81 -0.28 -9.25 -6.71
C HIS A 81 0.96 -8.64 -7.34
N GLU A 82 0.83 -7.48 -7.97
CA GLU A 82 1.95 -6.76 -8.57
C GLU A 82 3.00 -6.35 -7.52
N PHE A 83 2.57 -5.93 -6.33
CA PHE A 83 3.47 -5.62 -5.21
C PHE A 83 4.23 -6.87 -4.75
N GLU A 84 3.53 -7.98 -4.52
CA GLU A 84 4.15 -9.25 -4.09
C GLU A 84 5.19 -9.75 -5.11
N GLU A 85 4.87 -9.68 -6.40
CA GLU A 85 5.80 -10.05 -7.47
C GLU A 85 7.03 -9.14 -7.53
N LYS A 86 6.83 -7.83 -7.46
CA LYS A 86 7.93 -6.86 -7.51
C LYS A 86 8.83 -6.98 -6.29
N LEU A 87 8.24 -7.14 -5.11
CA LEU A 87 8.99 -7.31 -3.88
C LEU A 87 9.76 -8.63 -3.89
N SER A 88 9.15 -9.72 -4.33
CA SER A 88 9.79 -11.03 -4.51
C SER A 88 11.07 -10.92 -5.35
N LYS A 89 11.00 -10.22 -6.49
CA LYS A 89 12.15 -9.98 -7.37
C LYS A 89 13.21 -9.07 -6.74
N LEU A 90 12.76 -8.03 -6.02
CA LEU A 90 13.67 -7.04 -5.41
C LEU A 90 14.54 -7.64 -4.30
N ILE A 91 13.96 -8.50 -3.46
CA ILE A 91 14.65 -9.12 -2.32
C ILE A 91 15.13 -10.54 -2.58
N ASP A 92 14.98 -11.02 -3.82
CA ASP A 92 15.35 -12.40 -4.25
C ASP A 92 14.73 -13.49 -3.38
N ILE A 93 13.47 -13.36 -3.03
CA ILE A 93 12.68 -14.33 -2.27
C ILE A 93 11.53 -14.84 -3.13
N LYS A 94 11.45 -16.14 -3.31
CA LYS A 94 10.49 -16.78 -4.23
C LYS A 94 9.02 -16.50 -3.90
N PHE A 95 8.67 -16.45 -2.63
CA PHE A 95 7.29 -16.26 -2.17
C PHE A 95 7.19 -15.07 -1.25
N VAL A 96 6.29 -14.16 -1.56
CA VAL A 96 5.92 -13.01 -0.75
C VAL A 96 4.41 -13.03 -0.56
N THR A 97 3.95 -12.85 0.65
CA THR A 97 2.54 -12.74 1.00
C THR A 97 2.32 -11.50 1.85
N THR A 98 1.40 -10.65 1.43
CA THR A 98 1.00 -9.48 2.20
C THR A 98 -0.01 -9.85 3.27
N THR A 99 -0.02 -9.07 4.34
CA THR A 99 -1.00 -9.16 5.43
C THR A 99 -1.55 -7.77 5.73
N ASN A 100 -2.62 -7.70 6.53
CA ASN A 100 -3.26 -6.43 6.89
C ASN A 100 -2.43 -5.55 7.84
N SER A 101 -1.41 -6.10 8.50
CA SER A 101 -0.53 -5.37 9.42
C SER A 101 0.79 -6.10 9.65
N GLY A 102 1.82 -5.37 10.13
CA GLY A 102 3.08 -5.97 10.57
C GLY A 102 2.89 -6.95 11.74
N SER A 103 1.92 -6.71 12.63
CA SER A 103 1.57 -7.63 13.71
C SER A 103 1.07 -8.98 13.18
N SER A 104 0.20 -8.95 12.18
CA SER A 104 -0.27 -10.16 11.51
C SER A 104 0.84 -10.86 10.73
N ALA A 105 1.79 -10.10 10.16
CA ALA A 105 2.96 -10.66 9.49
C ALA A 105 3.85 -11.44 10.46
N ASN A 106 4.13 -10.87 11.64
CA ASN A 106 4.90 -11.55 12.69
C ASN A 106 4.22 -12.82 13.15
N LEU A 107 2.91 -12.75 13.43
CA LEU A 107 2.12 -13.92 13.84
C LEU A 107 2.13 -15.00 12.76
N LEU A 108 1.90 -14.64 11.50
CA LEU A 108 1.92 -15.57 10.38
C LEU A 108 3.30 -16.22 10.20
N ALA A 109 4.36 -15.40 10.28
CA ALA A 109 5.74 -15.88 10.13
C ALA A 109 6.07 -16.94 11.21
N LEU A 110 5.78 -16.65 12.50
CA LEU A 110 6.03 -17.59 13.57
C LEU A 110 5.15 -18.84 13.47
N SER A 111 3.84 -18.65 13.23
CA SER A 111 2.91 -19.77 13.04
C SER A 111 3.32 -20.68 11.87
N SER A 112 3.93 -20.14 10.81
CA SER A 112 4.42 -20.96 9.72
C SER A 112 5.58 -21.88 10.11
N LEU A 113 6.38 -21.46 11.10
CA LEU A 113 7.51 -22.25 11.62
C LEU A 113 7.06 -23.41 12.53
N THR A 114 5.83 -23.38 13.06
CA THR A 114 5.27 -24.49 13.85
C THR A 114 4.58 -25.56 12.98
N SER A 115 4.62 -25.41 11.66
CA SER A 115 3.94 -26.32 10.72
C SER A 115 4.59 -27.72 10.71
N ASP A 116 3.77 -28.76 10.81
CA ASP A 116 4.19 -30.17 10.70
C ASP A 116 4.88 -30.48 9.37
N LYS A 117 4.63 -29.67 8.33
CA LYS A 117 5.30 -29.80 7.02
C LYS A 117 6.81 -29.55 7.09
N LEU A 118 7.31 -28.95 8.15
CA LEU A 118 8.74 -28.73 8.40
C LEU A 118 9.43 -29.95 9.00
N GLY A 119 8.67 -30.97 9.49
CA GLY A 119 9.19 -32.14 10.13
C GLY A 119 10.04 -31.77 11.36
N ASP A 120 11.27 -32.29 11.45
CA ASP A 120 12.19 -32.02 12.57
C ASP A 120 12.65 -30.56 12.68
N ARG A 121 12.40 -29.73 11.67
CA ARG A 121 12.68 -28.28 11.70
C ARG A 121 11.51 -27.43 12.20
N SER A 122 10.39 -28.05 12.55
CA SER A 122 9.25 -27.36 13.12
C SER A 122 9.58 -26.89 14.52
N LEU A 123 9.25 -25.63 14.84
CA LEU A 123 9.32 -25.09 16.20
C LEU A 123 8.35 -25.85 17.12
N LYS A 124 8.81 -26.15 18.33
CA LYS A 124 8.07 -26.87 19.37
C LYS A 124 8.08 -26.08 20.68
N ASP A 125 7.15 -26.39 21.53
CA ASP A 125 7.12 -25.83 22.89
C ASP A 125 8.45 -26.05 23.60
N GLY A 126 9.03 -24.97 24.11
CA GLY A 126 10.33 -24.96 24.79
C GLY A 126 11.52 -24.60 23.89
N ASP A 127 11.31 -24.42 22.56
CA ASP A 127 12.37 -23.90 21.70
C ASP A 127 12.65 -22.42 21.99
N GLU A 128 13.91 -22.03 21.87
CA GLU A 128 14.35 -20.67 22.17
C GLU A 128 14.28 -19.76 20.92
N VAL A 129 13.76 -18.55 21.10
CA VAL A 129 13.66 -17.52 20.05
C VAL A 129 14.39 -16.27 20.47
N ILE A 130 15.33 -15.81 19.66
CA ILE A 130 16.08 -14.57 19.89
C ILE A 130 15.30 -13.38 19.31
N THR A 131 15.08 -12.36 20.13
CA THR A 131 14.46 -11.09 19.71
C THR A 131 15.17 -9.90 20.36
N VAL A 132 14.83 -8.68 19.93
CA VAL A 132 15.40 -7.44 20.48
C VAL A 132 14.68 -7.05 21.78
N ALA A 133 15.43 -6.50 22.74
CA ALA A 133 14.88 -6.10 24.04
C ALA A 133 13.92 -4.91 23.96
N ALA A 134 14.13 -3.99 23.00
CA ALA A 134 13.29 -2.82 22.77
C ALA A 134 12.52 -2.98 21.45
N SER A 135 11.28 -3.45 21.53
CA SER A 135 10.43 -3.71 20.36
C SER A 135 8.95 -3.50 20.71
N PHE A 136 8.11 -3.51 19.67
CA PHE A 136 6.67 -3.57 19.88
C PHE A 136 6.25 -4.89 20.53
N PRO A 137 5.23 -4.90 21.39
CA PRO A 137 4.71 -6.13 21.99
C PRO A 137 4.35 -7.19 20.94
N THR A 138 3.89 -6.79 19.79
CA THR A 138 3.53 -7.67 18.66
C THR A 138 4.71 -8.37 17.99
N THR A 139 5.95 -8.02 18.35
CA THR A 139 7.15 -8.78 17.96
C THR A 139 7.38 -9.97 18.89
N VAL A 140 7.03 -9.83 20.16
CA VAL A 140 7.27 -10.83 21.23
C VAL A 140 6.04 -11.73 21.44
N ASN A 141 4.83 -11.14 21.42
CA ASN A 141 3.60 -11.89 21.75
C ASN A 141 3.33 -13.14 20.90
N PRO A 142 3.76 -13.25 19.63
CA PRO A 142 3.60 -14.48 18.86
C PRO A 142 4.51 -15.63 19.32
N ILE A 143 5.59 -15.33 20.07
CA ILE A 143 6.55 -16.29 20.60
C ILE A 143 5.95 -16.98 21.82
#